data_6481efbfee3fdef794fe326afdb24dba
#
_entry.id   6481efbfee3fdef794fe326afdb24dba
#
_cell.length_a   1.000
_cell.length_b   1.000
_cell.length_c   1.000
_cell.angle_alpha   90.00
_cell.angle_beta   90.00
_cell.angle_gamma   90.00
#
_symmetry.space_group_name_H-M   'P 1'
#
loop_
_entity.id
_entity.type
_entity.pdbx_description
1 polymer ?
#
loop_
_entity_poly.entity_id
_entity_poly.type
_entity_poly.pdbx_seq_one_letter_code
_entity_poly.pdbx_strand_id
1 'polypeptide(L)'
;MPSVEGRGLLPYIKRTMDTSSRKTALVVLFNHQYDRNIPVIREIYSRRFSGLLQLMPYYRGDAPDVCSVFGNSIQFYNYILQARERIRELDGDYILIIGDDLLLNRRFDEFSTPSLLGIHGEDTCYLDGFVDVSLPVCYRGTVEAHRFSTAPAGIDADSVNKNVPPYGEARQILKSRNLMQHDELSRVRMFLPKWNPGGGIHANWKVLKGRIWHLLNHWKHRIKKYRYSYPVVFGYSDIVCIPKGKFDDFCRILEVFSAWNMFVELAIPTALQLLPGTRLSTLEDTQYKS
;
A
#
# COMPACT_ATOMS: atom_id res chain seq x y z
N MET A 1 18.27 -8.99 61.67
CA MET A 1 18.42 -8.88 60.21
C MET A 1 17.45 -9.89 59.62
N PRO A 2 16.38 -9.45 58.97
CA PRO A 2 15.51 -10.36 58.21
C PRO A 2 15.93 -10.37 56.74
N SER A 3 15.98 -11.56 56.20
CA SER A 3 16.27 -11.95 54.83
C SER A 3 15.21 -11.41 53.85
N VAL A 4 15.68 -10.80 52.75
CA VAL A 4 14.83 -10.39 51.63
C VAL A 4 14.58 -11.58 50.72
N GLU A 5 13.34 -12.10 50.77
CA GLU A 5 12.87 -13.10 49.83
C GLU A 5 12.69 -12.52 48.42
N GLY A 6 13.28 -13.22 47.45
CA GLY A 6 13.24 -12.89 46.04
C GLY A 6 11.83 -13.04 45.45
N ARG A 7 11.30 -11.96 44.89
CA ARG A 7 10.12 -12.00 44.04
C ARG A 7 10.51 -12.59 42.68
N GLY A 8 10.07 -13.82 42.46
CA GLY A 8 10.20 -14.49 41.17
C GLY A 8 9.51 -13.69 40.06
N LEU A 9 10.29 -13.29 39.07
CA LEU A 9 9.80 -12.84 37.78
C LEU A 9 9.15 -14.05 37.07
N LEU A 10 7.83 -14.02 36.99
CA LEU A 10 7.10 -14.94 36.12
C LEU A 10 7.55 -14.70 34.66
N PRO A 11 7.97 -15.74 33.93
CA PRO A 11 8.31 -15.59 32.53
C PRO A 11 7.02 -15.25 31.75
N TYR A 12 7.04 -14.10 31.09
CA TYR A 12 6.05 -13.71 30.11
C TYR A 12 6.11 -14.71 28.94
N ILE A 13 5.33 -15.77 29.02
CA ILE A 13 5.19 -16.74 27.91
C ILE A 13 4.54 -15.99 26.76
N LYS A 14 5.37 -15.55 25.84
CA LYS A 14 4.95 -15.06 24.52
C LYS A 14 4.23 -16.23 23.85
N ARG A 15 2.90 -16.23 23.89
CA ARG A 15 2.07 -17.18 23.16
C ARG A 15 2.35 -16.92 21.68
N THR A 16 3.29 -17.64 21.10
CA THR A 16 3.44 -17.74 19.64
C THR A 16 2.17 -18.42 19.16
N MET A 17 1.20 -17.65 18.70
CA MET A 17 0.05 -18.19 18.02
C MET A 17 0.58 -18.92 16.78
N ASP A 18 0.24 -20.18 16.66
CA ASP A 18 0.54 -21.01 15.50
C ASP A 18 -0.18 -20.41 14.28
N THR A 19 0.57 -19.75 13.42
CA THR A 19 0.07 -19.17 12.18
C THR A 19 -0.04 -20.18 11.05
N SER A 20 0.38 -21.43 11.29
CA SER A 20 0.46 -22.49 10.27
C SER A 20 -0.90 -23.00 9.76
N SER A 21 -2.01 -22.61 10.41
CA SER A 21 -3.37 -23.02 10.01
C SER A 21 -4.16 -21.93 9.28
N ARG A 22 -3.61 -20.72 9.12
CA ARG A 22 -4.34 -19.59 8.53
C ARG A 22 -4.17 -19.52 7.05
N LYS A 23 -5.30 -19.41 6.36
CA LYS A 23 -5.36 -19.35 4.90
C LYS A 23 -5.20 -17.93 4.37
N THR A 24 -4.61 -17.84 3.19
CA THR A 24 -4.52 -16.60 2.40
C THR A 24 -5.25 -16.77 1.08
N ALA A 25 -6.21 -15.92 0.80
CA ALA A 25 -6.80 -15.79 -0.53
C ALA A 25 -5.94 -14.87 -1.41
N LEU A 26 -5.85 -15.19 -2.70
CA LEU A 26 -5.07 -14.41 -3.67
C LEU A 26 -5.98 -13.61 -4.58
N VAL A 27 -5.72 -12.31 -4.68
CA VAL A 27 -6.35 -11.39 -5.62
C VAL A 27 -5.29 -10.86 -6.59
N VAL A 28 -5.48 -11.08 -7.89
CA VAL A 28 -4.57 -10.62 -8.93
C VAL A 28 -5.20 -9.45 -9.67
N LEU A 29 -4.52 -8.30 -9.69
CA LEU A 29 -4.96 -7.07 -10.35
C LEU A 29 -4.33 -6.96 -11.73
N PHE A 30 -5.15 -6.89 -12.76
CA PHE A 30 -4.67 -6.68 -14.11
C PHE A 30 -4.54 -5.19 -14.45
N ASN A 31 -3.39 -4.80 -14.97
CA ASN A 31 -3.16 -3.43 -15.45
C ASN A 31 -4.01 -3.08 -16.68
N HIS A 32 -4.29 -4.08 -17.51
CA HIS A 32 -5.05 -3.95 -18.76
C HIS A 32 -5.94 -5.18 -18.97
N GLN A 33 -6.82 -5.11 -19.98
CA GLN A 33 -7.58 -6.26 -20.41
C GLN A 33 -6.66 -7.26 -21.15
N TYR A 34 -6.29 -8.35 -20.48
CA TYR A 34 -5.42 -9.41 -21.00
C TYR A 34 -6.05 -10.79 -20.81
N ASP A 35 -7.13 -11.07 -21.54
CA ASP A 35 -7.90 -12.33 -21.43
C ASP A 35 -7.00 -13.57 -21.58
N ARG A 36 -5.94 -13.47 -22.38
CA ARG A 36 -4.95 -14.55 -22.60
C ARG A 36 -4.16 -14.93 -21.34
N ASN A 37 -4.04 -14.01 -20.38
CA ASN A 37 -3.32 -14.26 -19.14
C ASN A 37 -4.16 -14.97 -18.08
N ILE A 38 -5.50 -14.98 -18.23
CA ILE A 38 -6.40 -15.66 -17.27
C ILE A 38 -6.02 -17.13 -17.07
N PRO A 39 -5.90 -17.96 -18.10
CA PRO A 39 -5.52 -19.36 -17.93
C PRO A 39 -4.09 -19.51 -17.39
N VAL A 40 -3.18 -18.61 -17.72
CA VAL A 40 -1.80 -18.63 -17.23
C VAL A 40 -1.75 -18.37 -15.70
N ILE A 41 -2.44 -17.33 -15.24
CA ILE A 41 -2.57 -17.01 -13.80
C ILE A 41 -3.23 -18.18 -13.05
N ARG A 42 -4.27 -18.76 -13.63
CA ARG A 42 -4.94 -19.93 -13.07
C ARG A 42 -4.00 -21.14 -12.96
N GLU A 43 -3.22 -21.44 -13.99
CA GLU A 43 -2.26 -22.54 -13.98
C GLU A 43 -1.18 -22.34 -12.91
N ILE A 44 -0.68 -21.12 -12.75
CA ILE A 44 0.38 -20.78 -11.79
C ILE A 44 -0.13 -20.86 -10.35
N TYR A 45 -1.36 -20.41 -10.07
CA TYR A 45 -1.79 -20.14 -8.69
C TYR A 45 -2.88 -21.06 -8.15
N SER A 46 -3.75 -21.68 -8.97
CA SER A 46 -4.90 -22.43 -8.49
C SER A 46 -4.56 -23.65 -7.61
N ARG A 47 -3.36 -24.22 -7.79
CA ARG A 47 -2.87 -25.33 -6.94
C ARG A 47 -2.23 -24.84 -5.62
N ARG A 48 -2.01 -23.54 -5.50
CA ARG A 48 -1.32 -22.92 -4.37
C ARG A 48 -2.27 -22.11 -3.51
N PHE A 49 -3.32 -21.58 -4.09
CA PHE A 49 -4.34 -20.77 -3.44
C PHE A 49 -5.72 -21.27 -3.85
N SER A 50 -6.47 -21.81 -2.90
CA SER A 50 -7.85 -22.27 -3.13
C SER A 50 -8.79 -21.09 -3.37
N GLY A 51 -8.54 -19.94 -2.72
CA GLY A 51 -9.23 -18.68 -2.96
C GLY A 51 -8.45 -17.81 -3.96
N LEU A 52 -8.78 -17.92 -5.26
CA LEU A 52 -8.18 -17.09 -6.33
C LEU A 52 -9.26 -16.22 -6.98
N LEU A 53 -9.00 -14.91 -7.07
CA LEU A 53 -9.83 -13.95 -7.82
C LEU A 53 -8.95 -13.05 -8.67
N GLN A 54 -9.33 -12.86 -9.92
CA GLN A 54 -8.65 -12.02 -10.89
C GLN A 54 -9.50 -10.78 -11.17
N LEU A 55 -8.99 -9.57 -10.94
CA LEU A 55 -9.67 -8.32 -11.22
C LEU A 55 -9.15 -7.76 -12.55
N MET A 56 -9.95 -7.83 -13.58
CA MET A 56 -9.56 -7.41 -14.91
C MET A 56 -10.41 -6.25 -15.42
N PRO A 57 -9.77 -5.13 -15.81
CA PRO A 57 -10.52 -4.00 -16.35
C PRO A 57 -11.20 -4.37 -17.67
N TYR A 58 -12.49 -4.00 -17.76
CA TYR A 58 -13.32 -4.17 -18.96
C TYR A 58 -13.48 -5.62 -19.44
N TYR A 59 -13.31 -6.61 -18.57
CA TYR A 59 -13.53 -8.02 -18.91
C TYR A 59 -14.98 -8.27 -19.34
N ARG A 60 -15.17 -9.04 -20.41
CA ARG A 60 -16.48 -9.35 -20.99
C ARG A 60 -16.84 -10.83 -21.00
N GLY A 61 -15.96 -11.67 -20.45
CA GLY A 61 -16.19 -13.12 -20.37
C GLY A 61 -17.01 -13.48 -19.12
N ASP A 62 -17.18 -14.78 -18.93
CA ASP A 62 -18.01 -15.41 -17.89
C ASP A 62 -17.19 -16.28 -16.91
N ALA A 63 -15.86 -16.18 -16.93
CA ALA A 63 -15.02 -16.96 -16.04
C ALA A 63 -15.33 -16.64 -14.56
N PRO A 64 -15.67 -17.64 -13.73
CA PRO A 64 -16.16 -17.44 -12.37
C PRO A 64 -15.12 -16.84 -11.42
N ASP A 65 -13.84 -17.04 -11.69
CA ASP A 65 -12.70 -16.50 -10.94
C ASP A 65 -12.20 -15.16 -11.48
N VAL A 66 -12.94 -14.53 -12.42
CA VAL A 66 -12.63 -13.19 -12.93
C VAL A 66 -13.75 -12.22 -12.57
N CYS A 67 -13.37 -11.05 -12.07
CA CYS A 67 -14.28 -9.95 -11.81
C CYS A 67 -13.97 -8.81 -12.78
N SER A 68 -14.99 -8.39 -13.57
CA SER A 68 -14.87 -7.20 -14.39
C SER A 68 -14.88 -5.96 -13.52
N VAL A 69 -13.92 -5.08 -13.75
CA VAL A 69 -13.76 -3.79 -13.03
C VAL A 69 -13.55 -2.66 -14.04
N PHE A 70 -13.71 -1.42 -13.60
CA PHE A 70 -13.64 -0.26 -14.48
C PHE A 70 -12.69 0.80 -13.90
N GLY A 71 -11.90 1.43 -14.76
CA GLY A 71 -10.96 2.47 -14.35
C GLY A 71 -9.59 2.34 -15.03
N ASN A 72 -8.59 2.92 -14.40
CA ASN A 72 -7.21 2.88 -14.86
C ASN A 72 -6.26 2.41 -13.75
N SER A 73 -5.08 1.93 -14.13
CA SER A 73 -4.08 1.37 -13.22
C SER A 73 -3.46 2.40 -12.25
N ILE A 74 -3.58 3.71 -12.53
CA ILE A 74 -3.08 4.77 -11.62
C ILE A 74 -3.87 4.77 -10.30
N GLN A 75 -5.07 4.21 -10.32
CA GLN A 75 -5.99 4.10 -9.18
C GLN A 75 -6.55 2.69 -9.06
N PHE A 76 -5.72 1.67 -9.23
CA PHE A 76 -6.22 0.28 -9.21
C PHE A 76 -6.83 -0.13 -7.85
N TYR A 77 -6.63 0.62 -6.78
CA TYR A 77 -7.42 0.41 -5.55
C TYR A 77 -8.94 0.55 -5.79
N ASN A 78 -9.38 1.28 -6.83
CA ASN A 78 -10.78 1.30 -7.23
C ASN A 78 -11.27 -0.05 -7.74
N TYR A 79 -10.39 -0.90 -8.25
CA TYR A 79 -10.73 -2.28 -8.62
C TYR A 79 -11.06 -3.10 -7.37
N ILE A 80 -10.28 -2.91 -6.29
CA ILE A 80 -10.51 -3.53 -4.99
C ILE A 80 -11.88 -3.11 -4.45
N LEU A 81 -12.20 -1.81 -4.51
CA LEU A 81 -13.48 -1.27 -4.04
C LEU A 81 -14.66 -1.83 -4.82
N GLN A 82 -14.56 -1.90 -6.16
CA GLN A 82 -15.62 -2.46 -7.02
C GLN A 82 -15.84 -3.96 -6.79
N ALA A 83 -14.77 -4.70 -6.50
CA ALA A 83 -14.82 -6.14 -6.26
C ALA A 83 -14.95 -6.51 -4.78
N ARG A 84 -15.18 -5.53 -3.87
CA ARG A 84 -15.15 -5.68 -2.41
C ARG A 84 -15.93 -6.89 -1.92
N GLU A 85 -17.19 -7.05 -2.35
CA GLU A 85 -18.04 -8.14 -1.90
C GLU A 85 -17.49 -9.51 -2.34
N ARG A 86 -17.04 -9.62 -3.59
CA ARG A 86 -16.42 -10.84 -4.09
C ARG A 86 -15.12 -11.21 -3.38
N ILE A 87 -14.31 -10.20 -3.01
CA ILE A 87 -13.09 -10.42 -2.24
C ILE A 87 -13.44 -10.90 -0.83
N ARG A 88 -14.50 -10.36 -0.22
CA ARG A 88 -14.98 -10.78 1.11
C ARG A 88 -15.49 -12.23 1.15
N GLU A 89 -16.03 -12.72 0.04
CA GLU A 89 -16.52 -14.10 -0.09
C GLU A 89 -15.39 -15.12 -0.23
N LEU A 90 -14.16 -14.71 -0.56
CA LEU A 90 -13.04 -15.63 -0.69
C LEU A 90 -12.75 -16.34 0.64
N ASP A 91 -12.46 -17.63 0.56
CA ASP A 91 -12.04 -18.43 1.72
C ASP A 91 -10.58 -18.09 2.09
N GLY A 92 -10.40 -17.46 3.23
CA GLY A 92 -9.09 -17.06 3.75
C GLY A 92 -9.18 -16.10 4.91
N ASP A 93 -8.18 -16.15 5.80
CA ASP A 93 -8.01 -15.24 6.93
C ASP A 93 -7.27 -13.95 6.50
N TYR A 94 -6.50 -14.06 5.42
CA TYR A 94 -5.76 -12.98 4.80
C TYR A 94 -6.12 -12.84 3.33
N ILE A 95 -5.98 -11.63 2.80
CA ILE A 95 -6.15 -11.28 1.41
C ILE A 95 -4.80 -10.79 0.91
N LEU A 96 -4.16 -11.55 0.02
CA LEU A 96 -2.96 -11.17 -0.70
C LEU A 96 -3.35 -10.56 -2.03
N ILE A 97 -2.96 -9.34 -2.27
CA ILE A 97 -3.24 -8.59 -3.51
C ILE A 97 -1.93 -8.37 -4.24
N ILE A 98 -1.85 -8.78 -5.51
CA ILE A 98 -0.67 -8.61 -6.36
C ILE A 98 -1.04 -8.07 -7.74
N GLY A 99 -0.08 -7.42 -8.41
CA GLY A 99 -0.19 -7.10 -9.84
C GLY A 99 -0.04 -8.34 -10.74
N ASP A 100 -0.62 -8.32 -11.94
CA ASP A 100 -0.53 -9.40 -12.93
C ASP A 100 0.87 -9.56 -13.55
N ASP A 101 1.73 -8.57 -13.36
CA ASP A 101 3.14 -8.56 -13.77
C ASP A 101 4.10 -9.06 -12.67
N LEU A 102 3.58 -9.39 -11.47
CA LEU A 102 4.34 -9.95 -10.37
C LEU A 102 4.18 -11.46 -10.28
N LEU A 103 5.28 -12.20 -10.36
CA LEU A 103 5.29 -13.65 -10.14
C LEU A 103 5.81 -14.00 -8.75
N LEU A 104 4.91 -14.55 -7.92
CA LEU A 104 5.29 -15.02 -6.58
C LEU A 104 6.21 -16.25 -6.68
N ASN A 105 7.25 -16.26 -5.86
CA ASN A 105 8.09 -17.44 -5.68
C ASN A 105 7.22 -18.67 -5.37
N ARG A 106 7.66 -19.86 -5.80
CA ARG A 106 6.92 -21.12 -5.61
C ARG A 106 6.69 -21.51 -4.15
N ARG A 107 7.43 -20.90 -3.22
CA ARG A 107 7.23 -21.10 -1.77
C ARG A 107 5.95 -20.44 -1.24
N PHE A 108 5.40 -19.44 -1.94
CA PHE A 108 4.16 -18.79 -1.56
C PHE A 108 2.98 -19.68 -1.91
N ASP A 109 2.21 -20.06 -0.92
CA ASP A 109 0.92 -20.72 -1.02
C ASP A 109 -0.04 -20.17 0.05
N GLU A 110 -1.26 -20.68 0.08
CA GLU A 110 -2.31 -20.19 0.98
C GLU A 110 -1.93 -20.26 2.47
N PHE A 111 -1.04 -21.16 2.89
CA PHE A 111 -0.64 -21.32 4.30
C PHE A 111 0.71 -20.69 4.63
N SER A 112 1.65 -20.75 3.72
CA SER A 112 3.01 -20.23 3.93
C SER A 112 3.10 -18.70 3.79
N THR A 113 2.19 -18.07 3.06
CA THR A 113 2.22 -16.64 2.76
C THR A 113 2.35 -15.75 3.99
N PRO A 114 1.55 -15.91 5.08
CA PRO A 114 1.68 -15.03 6.24
C PRO A 114 3.07 -15.09 6.87
N SER A 115 3.60 -16.31 7.05
CA SER A 115 4.94 -16.53 7.61
C SER A 115 6.05 -15.92 6.73
N LEU A 116 5.97 -16.12 5.41
CA LEU A 116 6.95 -15.58 4.45
C LEU A 116 6.96 -14.06 4.42
N LEU A 117 5.81 -13.42 4.65
CA LEU A 117 5.66 -11.96 4.72
C LEU A 117 5.89 -11.40 6.13
N GLY A 118 6.35 -12.19 7.10
CA GLY A 118 6.57 -11.74 8.48
C GLY A 118 5.29 -11.33 9.20
N ILE A 119 4.15 -11.89 8.80
CA ILE A 119 2.84 -11.63 9.41
C ILE A 119 2.64 -12.59 10.58
N HIS A 120 2.60 -12.05 11.80
CA HIS A 120 2.54 -12.85 13.02
C HIS A 120 1.21 -12.73 13.80
N GLY A 121 0.19 -12.06 13.24
CA GLY A 121 -1.07 -11.87 13.95
C GLY A 121 -2.18 -11.32 13.07
N GLU A 122 -3.42 -11.44 13.53
CA GLU A 122 -4.64 -10.96 12.84
C GLU A 122 -4.72 -9.44 12.68
N ASP A 123 -3.78 -8.72 13.26
CA ASP A 123 -3.66 -7.28 13.22
C ASP A 123 -2.51 -6.81 12.32
N THR A 124 -1.80 -7.72 11.65
CA THR A 124 -0.60 -7.39 10.88
C THR A 124 -0.87 -7.37 9.39
N CYS A 125 -0.70 -6.21 8.75
CA CYS A 125 -0.70 -6.05 7.30
C CYS A 125 0.74 -6.04 6.76
N TYR A 126 0.89 -6.33 5.46
CA TYR A 126 2.17 -6.29 4.76
C TYR A 126 2.13 -5.30 3.60
N LEU A 127 3.22 -4.57 3.45
CA LEU A 127 3.61 -3.81 2.25
C LEU A 127 5.13 -3.83 2.15
N ASP A 128 5.72 -3.81 0.96
CA ASP A 128 7.17 -3.88 0.76
C ASP A 128 7.95 -2.82 1.56
N GLY A 129 7.39 -1.62 1.69
CA GLY A 129 7.99 -0.56 2.50
C GLY A 129 7.25 0.76 2.41
N PHE A 130 7.62 1.66 3.29
CA PHE A 130 7.03 2.99 3.40
C PHE A 130 8.12 4.07 3.25
N VAL A 131 7.84 5.08 2.45
CA VAL A 131 8.75 6.19 2.19
C VAL A 131 8.10 7.50 2.61
N ASP A 132 8.81 8.28 3.39
CA ASP A 132 8.38 9.63 3.77
C ASP A 132 8.42 10.55 2.55
N VAL A 133 7.26 11.01 2.09
CA VAL A 133 7.14 11.92 0.94
C VAL A 133 7.76 13.30 1.20
N SER A 134 7.96 13.67 2.47
CA SER A 134 8.61 14.93 2.85
C SER A 134 10.13 14.89 2.66
N LEU A 135 10.70 13.70 2.41
CA LEU A 135 12.13 13.53 2.15
C LEU A 135 12.43 13.60 0.64
N PRO A 136 13.61 14.10 0.26
CA PRO A 136 13.97 14.27 -1.16
C PRO A 136 14.17 12.96 -1.93
N VAL A 137 14.08 11.81 -1.27
CA VAL A 137 14.28 10.48 -1.87
C VAL A 137 13.10 10.02 -2.72
N CYS A 138 11.88 10.50 -2.43
CA CYS A 138 10.66 10.08 -3.09
C CYS A 138 10.08 11.21 -3.95
N TYR A 139 10.75 11.53 -5.07
CA TYR A 139 10.32 12.64 -5.93
C TYR A 139 8.90 12.46 -6.48
N ARG A 140 8.57 11.26 -7.00
CA ARG A 140 7.24 10.97 -7.56
C ARG A 140 6.15 11.10 -6.49
N GLY A 141 6.35 10.46 -5.35
CA GLY A 141 5.41 10.55 -4.22
C GLY A 141 5.19 11.99 -3.77
N THR A 142 6.25 12.79 -3.72
CA THR A 142 6.17 14.22 -3.38
C THR A 142 5.30 15.01 -4.35
N VAL A 143 5.46 14.79 -5.66
CA VAL A 143 4.65 15.47 -6.68
C VAL A 143 3.18 15.05 -6.60
N GLU A 144 2.93 13.76 -6.51
CA GLU A 144 1.56 13.23 -6.43
C GLU A 144 0.85 13.66 -5.13
N ALA A 145 1.57 13.80 -4.01
CA ALA A 145 1.03 14.28 -2.75
C ALA A 145 0.49 15.74 -2.79
N HIS A 146 0.85 16.50 -3.83
CA HIS A 146 0.32 17.85 -4.07
C HIS A 146 -0.80 17.91 -5.12
N ARG A 147 -1.12 16.80 -5.78
CA ARG A 147 -2.09 16.77 -6.88
C ARG A 147 -3.51 16.50 -6.46
N PHE A 148 -3.73 15.82 -5.33
CA PHE A 148 -5.07 15.54 -4.83
C PHE A 148 -5.61 16.68 -3.96
N SER A 149 -6.93 16.71 -3.76
CA SER A 149 -7.63 17.67 -2.91
C SER A 149 -8.54 16.92 -1.94
N THR A 150 -8.55 17.34 -0.68
CA THR A 150 -9.49 16.83 0.34
C THR A 150 -10.88 17.45 0.23
N ALA A 151 -11.05 18.42 -0.67
CA ALA A 151 -12.34 19.06 -0.98
C ALA A 151 -12.46 19.23 -2.49
N PRO A 152 -12.57 18.15 -3.27
CA PRO A 152 -12.76 18.26 -4.71
C PRO A 152 -14.14 18.82 -5.05
N ALA A 153 -14.24 19.51 -6.16
CA ALA A 153 -15.52 20.08 -6.61
C ALA A 153 -16.54 18.96 -6.90
N GLY A 154 -17.78 19.19 -6.51
CA GLY A 154 -18.90 18.24 -6.73
C GLY A 154 -19.03 17.12 -5.69
N ILE A 155 -18.24 17.14 -4.64
CA ILE A 155 -18.31 16.17 -3.54
C ILE A 155 -18.63 16.91 -2.22
N ASP A 156 -19.50 16.32 -1.40
CA ASP A 156 -19.69 16.73 -0.01
C ASP A 156 -18.46 16.31 0.82
N ALA A 157 -17.48 17.21 0.87
CA ALA A 157 -16.21 16.97 1.54
C ALA A 157 -16.38 16.67 3.03
N ASP A 158 -17.32 17.30 3.71
CA ASP A 158 -17.53 17.09 5.14
C ASP A 158 -18.07 15.68 5.42
N SER A 159 -18.97 15.19 4.58
CA SER A 159 -19.50 13.83 4.69
C SER A 159 -18.45 12.76 4.37
N VAL A 160 -17.59 13.01 3.39
CA VAL A 160 -16.53 12.07 2.99
C VAL A 160 -15.41 12.04 4.02
N ASN A 161 -14.92 13.20 4.43
CA ASN A 161 -13.70 13.33 5.25
C ASN A 161 -13.87 12.79 6.68
N LYS A 162 -15.08 12.66 7.19
CA LYS A 162 -15.35 12.06 8.52
C LYS A 162 -14.93 10.58 8.62
N ASN A 163 -14.73 9.90 7.50
CA ASN A 163 -14.36 8.49 7.44
C ASN A 163 -12.85 8.24 7.51
N VAL A 164 -12.03 9.28 7.64
CA VAL A 164 -10.58 9.20 7.89
C VAL A 164 -10.22 10.09 9.08
N PRO A 165 -9.10 9.81 9.79
CA PRO A 165 -8.64 10.66 10.88
C PRO A 165 -8.45 12.11 10.41
N PRO A 166 -8.77 13.11 11.24
CA PRO A 166 -8.46 14.51 10.94
C PRO A 166 -6.97 14.72 10.67
N TYR A 167 -6.62 15.76 9.91
CA TYR A 167 -5.24 16.07 9.52
C TYR A 167 -4.23 15.95 10.68
N GLY A 168 -4.55 16.53 11.83
CA GLY A 168 -3.67 16.55 13.01
C GLY A 168 -3.42 15.15 13.57
N GLU A 169 -4.46 14.34 13.66
CA GLU A 169 -4.39 12.95 14.14
C GLU A 169 -3.62 12.05 13.15
N ALA A 170 -3.97 12.09 11.87
CA ALA A 170 -3.26 11.35 10.82
C ALA A 170 -1.77 11.69 10.82
N ARG A 171 -1.43 12.99 10.97
CA ARG A 171 -0.04 13.44 11.08
C ARG A 171 0.67 12.87 12.31
N GLN A 172 0.00 12.81 13.46
CA GLN A 172 0.57 12.23 14.69
C GLN A 172 0.83 10.73 14.51
N ILE A 173 -0.11 10.00 13.90
CA ILE A 173 0.05 8.58 13.59
C ILE A 173 1.30 8.37 12.72
N LEU A 174 1.44 9.12 11.62
CA LEU A 174 2.59 8.97 10.73
C LEU A 174 3.91 9.38 11.41
N LYS A 175 3.91 10.45 12.18
CA LYS A 175 5.12 10.89 12.93
C LYS A 175 5.57 9.90 13.98
N SER A 176 4.64 9.23 14.67
CA SER A 176 4.98 8.19 15.64
C SER A 176 5.69 6.98 15.01
N ARG A 177 5.57 6.85 13.69
CA ARG A 177 6.22 5.81 12.86
C ARG A 177 7.42 6.34 12.05
N ASN A 178 7.96 7.50 12.43
CA ASN A 178 9.07 8.19 11.74
C ASN A 178 8.78 8.57 10.29
N LEU A 179 7.50 8.74 9.94
CA LEU A 179 7.05 9.19 8.64
C LEU A 179 6.52 10.63 8.74
N MET A 180 6.42 11.32 7.60
CA MET A 180 5.92 12.70 7.55
C MET A 180 6.70 13.66 8.48
N GLN A 181 8.03 13.61 8.42
CA GLN A 181 8.90 14.39 9.29
C GLN A 181 8.76 15.91 9.09
N HIS A 182 8.41 16.33 7.87
CA HIS A 182 8.21 17.72 7.50
C HIS A 182 6.79 17.96 7.01
N ASP A 183 6.17 19.06 7.42
CA ASP A 183 4.79 19.42 7.01
C ASP A 183 4.73 20.15 5.70
N GLU A 184 5.86 20.67 5.25
CA GLU A 184 6.00 21.46 4.04
C GLU A 184 7.20 20.98 3.22
N LEU A 185 7.01 20.98 1.93
CA LEU A 185 8.08 20.70 1.00
C LEU A 185 9.02 21.91 0.91
N SER A 186 10.30 21.75 1.26
CA SER A 186 11.29 22.77 1.02
C SER A 186 11.53 22.91 -0.49
N ARG A 187 11.29 24.13 -1.05
CA ARG A 187 11.60 24.46 -2.46
C ARG A 187 13.02 24.06 -2.84
N VAL A 188 13.98 24.35 -1.98
CA VAL A 188 15.40 24.07 -2.21
C VAL A 188 15.66 22.57 -2.31
N ARG A 189 15.05 21.74 -1.44
CA ARG A 189 15.23 20.29 -1.45
C ARG A 189 14.62 19.61 -2.67
N MET A 190 13.53 20.15 -3.22
CA MET A 190 12.90 19.64 -4.43
C MET A 190 13.77 19.80 -5.67
N PHE A 191 14.61 20.85 -5.70
CA PHE A 191 15.41 21.22 -6.87
C PHE A 191 16.90 20.86 -6.80
N LEU A 192 17.40 20.46 -5.61
CA LEU A 192 18.80 20.03 -5.51
C LEU A 192 19.01 18.70 -6.25
N PRO A 193 19.91 18.67 -7.24
CA PRO A 193 20.25 17.40 -7.89
C PRO A 193 20.89 16.45 -6.87
N LYS A 194 20.37 15.23 -6.76
CA LYS A 194 21.17 14.13 -6.24
C LYS A 194 22.22 13.81 -7.29
N TRP A 195 23.37 14.49 -7.17
CA TRP A 195 24.52 14.13 -7.96
C TRP A 195 24.98 12.73 -7.51
N ASN A 196 25.08 11.80 -8.45
CA ASN A 196 25.65 10.50 -8.18
C ASN A 196 27.14 10.53 -8.56
N PRO A 197 28.08 10.60 -7.58
CA PRO A 197 29.50 10.70 -7.88
C PRO A 197 30.05 9.52 -8.67
N GLY A 198 29.44 8.34 -8.53
CA GLY A 198 29.78 7.11 -9.29
C GLY A 198 29.00 6.94 -10.60
N GLY A 199 28.00 7.78 -10.84
CA GLY A 199 27.20 7.75 -12.07
C GLY A 199 27.92 8.54 -13.17
N GLY A 200 28.20 7.92 -14.31
CA GLY A 200 28.75 8.61 -15.48
C GLY A 200 27.88 9.78 -15.95
N ILE A 201 28.43 10.61 -16.84
CA ILE A 201 27.77 11.81 -17.40
C ILE A 201 26.33 11.52 -17.87
N HIS A 202 26.10 10.34 -18.45
CA HIS A 202 24.80 9.93 -18.96
C HIS A 202 23.73 9.72 -17.85
N ALA A 203 24.11 9.15 -16.71
CA ALA A 203 23.21 8.95 -15.58
C ALA A 203 22.82 10.29 -14.94
N ASN A 204 23.80 11.18 -14.78
CA ASN A 204 23.57 12.52 -14.25
C ASN A 204 22.74 13.39 -15.20
N TRP A 205 22.89 13.22 -16.52
CA TRP A 205 22.06 13.87 -17.52
C TRP A 205 20.61 13.42 -17.49
N LYS A 206 20.35 12.11 -17.29
CA LYS A 206 18.99 11.58 -17.09
C LYS A 206 18.33 12.19 -15.86
N VAL A 207 19.07 12.30 -14.74
CA VAL A 207 18.58 12.92 -13.51
C VAL A 207 18.25 14.39 -13.75
N LEU A 208 19.13 15.15 -14.42
CA LEU A 208 18.90 16.56 -14.75
C LEU A 208 17.69 16.73 -15.67
N LYS A 209 17.58 15.92 -16.71
CA LYS A 209 16.46 15.94 -17.66
C LYS A 209 15.13 15.62 -16.99
N GLY A 210 15.11 14.61 -16.11
CA GLY A 210 13.96 14.28 -15.28
C GLY A 210 13.54 15.46 -14.40
N ARG A 211 14.47 16.16 -13.77
CA ARG A 211 14.21 17.33 -12.91
C ARG A 211 13.70 18.55 -13.67
N ILE A 212 14.28 18.85 -14.85
CA ILE A 212 13.76 19.91 -15.71
C ILE A 212 12.34 19.60 -16.13
N TRP A 213 12.06 18.35 -16.53
CA TRP A 213 10.71 17.91 -16.88
C TRP A 213 9.73 18.06 -15.69
N HIS A 214 10.16 17.71 -14.50
CA HIS A 214 9.36 17.86 -13.29
C HIS A 214 9.17 19.33 -12.89
N LEU A 215 10.18 20.18 -13.06
CA LEU A 215 10.06 21.63 -12.86
C LEU A 215 9.00 22.23 -13.78
N LEU A 216 9.05 21.85 -15.06
CA LEU A 216 8.07 22.29 -16.06
C LEU A 216 6.65 21.78 -15.74
N ASN A 217 6.53 20.53 -15.32
CA ASN A 217 5.25 19.98 -14.87
C ASN A 217 4.74 20.63 -13.58
N HIS A 218 5.61 20.90 -12.62
CA HIS A 218 5.26 21.66 -11.42
C HIS A 218 4.70 23.03 -11.77
N TRP A 219 5.36 23.72 -12.70
CA TRP A 219 4.93 25.04 -13.19
C TRP A 219 3.63 24.95 -13.98
N LYS A 220 3.51 23.96 -14.85
CA LYS A 220 2.32 23.69 -15.68
C LYS A 220 1.09 23.37 -14.81
N HIS A 221 1.24 22.63 -13.75
CA HIS A 221 0.15 22.26 -12.84
C HIS A 221 -0.08 23.28 -11.71
N ARG A 222 0.60 24.44 -11.73
CA ARG A 222 0.43 25.53 -10.77
C ARG A 222 0.41 25.05 -9.31
N ILE A 223 1.33 24.20 -8.93
CA ILE A 223 1.46 23.79 -7.54
C ILE A 223 1.85 25.02 -6.72
N LYS A 224 0.84 25.71 -6.21
CA LYS A 224 1.00 26.94 -5.42
C LYS A 224 1.18 26.68 -3.94
N LYS A 225 0.82 25.48 -3.48
CA LYS A 225 0.83 25.11 -2.05
C LYS A 225 2.03 24.20 -1.79
N TYR A 226 2.84 24.56 -0.82
CA TYR A 226 3.95 23.75 -0.34
C TYR A 226 3.52 22.84 0.82
N ARG A 227 2.35 23.10 1.43
CA ARG A 227 1.77 22.27 2.49
C ARG A 227 0.92 21.17 1.86
N TYR A 228 1.07 19.97 2.36
CA TYR A 228 0.25 18.83 1.95
C TYR A 228 -1.22 19.02 2.32
N SER A 229 -2.13 18.65 1.43
CA SER A 229 -3.59 18.70 1.70
C SER A 229 -4.00 17.72 2.79
N TYR A 230 -3.27 16.62 2.90
CA TYR A 230 -3.43 15.58 3.92
C TYR A 230 -2.09 14.89 4.16
N PRO A 231 -1.81 14.37 5.38
CA PRO A 231 -0.63 13.59 5.66
C PRO A 231 -0.65 12.27 4.89
N VAL A 232 0.38 12.02 4.11
CA VAL A 232 0.48 10.82 3.27
C VAL A 232 1.87 10.22 3.30
N VAL A 233 1.97 8.94 2.99
CA VAL A 233 3.22 8.23 2.78
C VAL A 233 3.21 7.58 1.40
N PHE A 234 4.38 7.32 0.86
CA PHE A 234 4.56 6.64 -0.41
C PHE A 234 5.00 5.19 -0.16
N GLY A 235 4.61 4.26 -1.04
CA GLY A 235 5.10 2.89 -1.06
C GLY A 235 4.66 2.20 -2.33
N TYR A 236 5.47 1.25 -2.80
CA TYR A 236 5.08 0.41 -3.93
C TYR A 236 3.99 -0.55 -3.48
N SER A 237 2.89 -0.59 -4.23
CA SER A 237 1.68 -1.34 -3.87
C SER A 237 1.48 -2.58 -4.75
N ASP A 238 2.57 -3.09 -5.34
CA ASP A 238 2.54 -4.26 -6.22
C ASP A 238 2.25 -5.55 -5.46
N ILE A 239 2.51 -5.58 -4.15
CA ILE A 239 2.18 -6.67 -3.23
C ILE A 239 1.67 -6.10 -1.90
N VAL A 240 0.46 -6.49 -1.52
CA VAL A 240 -0.20 -6.05 -0.29
C VAL A 240 -0.87 -7.26 0.35
N CYS A 241 -0.67 -7.47 1.65
CA CYS A 241 -1.41 -8.49 2.38
C CYS A 241 -2.15 -7.88 3.57
N ILE A 242 -3.44 -8.19 3.68
CA ILE A 242 -4.34 -7.57 4.65
C ILE A 242 -5.11 -8.68 5.38
N PRO A 243 -5.20 -8.67 6.71
CA PRO A 243 -6.12 -9.53 7.44
C PRO A 243 -7.56 -9.28 6.99
N LYS A 244 -8.33 -10.34 6.75
CA LYS A 244 -9.73 -10.24 6.30
C LYS A 244 -10.59 -9.41 7.26
N GLY A 245 -10.33 -9.51 8.55
CA GLY A 245 -11.01 -8.71 9.58
C GLY A 245 -10.72 -7.19 9.52
N LYS A 246 -9.67 -6.76 8.79
CA LYS A 246 -9.31 -5.36 8.57
C LYS A 246 -9.69 -4.85 7.18
N PHE A 247 -10.15 -5.72 6.31
CA PHE A 247 -10.38 -5.40 4.90
C PHE A 247 -11.48 -4.34 4.70
N ASP A 248 -12.55 -4.40 5.49
CA ASP A 248 -13.64 -3.41 5.40
C ASP A 248 -13.21 -2.02 5.84
N ASP A 249 -12.43 -1.92 6.90
CA ASP A 249 -11.88 -0.63 7.36
C ASP A 249 -10.89 -0.06 6.34
N PHE A 250 -10.08 -0.93 5.75
CA PHE A 250 -9.18 -0.56 4.65
C PHE A 250 -9.96 -0.01 3.44
N CYS A 251 -10.99 -0.70 3.00
CA CYS A 251 -11.85 -0.24 1.91
C CYS A 251 -12.50 1.12 2.23
N ARG A 252 -12.99 1.32 3.45
CA ARG A 252 -13.60 2.59 3.88
C ARG A 252 -12.63 3.77 3.75
N ILE A 253 -11.37 3.59 4.13
CA ILE A 253 -10.34 4.61 3.95
C ILE A 253 -10.06 4.84 2.46
N LEU A 254 -9.95 3.77 1.67
CA LEU A 254 -9.73 3.88 0.22
C LEU A 254 -10.88 4.57 -0.52
N GLU A 255 -12.14 4.43 -0.08
CA GLU A 255 -13.29 5.16 -0.61
C GLU A 255 -13.09 6.68 -0.49
N VAL A 256 -12.58 7.14 0.65
CA VAL A 256 -12.23 8.57 0.83
C VAL A 256 -11.11 8.98 -0.12
N PHE A 257 -10.06 8.18 -0.22
CA PHE A 257 -8.93 8.48 -1.09
C PHE A 257 -9.29 8.41 -2.58
N SER A 258 -10.27 7.59 -2.94
CA SER A 258 -10.88 7.59 -4.27
C SER A 258 -11.61 8.90 -4.55
N ALA A 259 -12.42 9.37 -3.61
CA ALA A 259 -13.09 10.67 -3.73
C ALA A 259 -12.10 11.84 -3.87
N TRP A 260 -10.93 11.76 -3.24
CA TRP A 260 -9.84 12.74 -3.36
C TRP A 260 -9.01 12.60 -4.64
N ASN A 261 -9.26 11.57 -5.46
CA ASN A 261 -8.48 11.26 -6.66
C ASN A 261 -6.98 11.04 -6.35
N MET A 262 -6.71 10.35 -5.24
CA MET A 262 -5.34 10.11 -4.77
C MET A 262 -4.64 9.07 -5.64
N PHE A 263 -3.33 9.24 -5.85
CA PHE A 263 -2.50 8.28 -6.56
C PHE A 263 -2.32 6.98 -5.75
N VAL A 264 -2.35 5.83 -6.42
CA VAL A 264 -2.37 4.50 -5.77
C VAL A 264 -1.22 4.27 -4.79
N GLU A 265 0.00 4.66 -5.17
CA GLU A 265 1.21 4.50 -4.32
C GLU A 265 1.27 5.50 -3.15
N LEU A 266 0.25 6.35 -2.99
CA LEU A 266 -0.04 7.13 -1.79
C LEU A 266 -1.25 6.56 -1.06
N ALA A 267 -2.29 6.20 -1.79
CA ALA A 267 -3.56 5.76 -1.22
C ALA A 267 -3.42 4.48 -0.39
N ILE A 268 -2.89 3.41 -0.98
CA ILE A 268 -2.73 2.12 -0.31
C ILE A 268 -1.77 2.21 0.89
N PRO A 269 -0.54 2.73 0.76
CA PRO A 269 0.37 2.84 1.90
C PRO A 269 -0.19 3.70 3.03
N THR A 270 -0.82 4.83 2.69
CA THR A 270 -1.43 5.71 3.69
C THR A 270 -2.61 5.03 4.38
N ALA A 271 -3.48 4.33 3.63
CA ALA A 271 -4.59 3.58 4.22
C ALA A 271 -4.10 2.53 5.23
N LEU A 272 -3.07 1.76 4.90
CA LEU A 272 -2.48 0.78 5.80
C LEU A 272 -1.91 1.44 7.08
N GLN A 273 -1.29 2.61 6.95
CA GLN A 273 -0.77 3.35 8.10
C GLN A 273 -1.87 3.89 9.03
N LEU A 274 -3.02 4.21 8.48
CA LEU A 274 -4.15 4.79 9.22
C LEU A 274 -5.14 3.75 9.76
N LEU A 275 -4.98 2.46 9.41
CA LEU A 275 -5.83 1.39 9.94
C LEU A 275 -5.70 1.28 11.47
N PRO A 276 -6.82 1.38 12.22
CA PRO A 276 -6.78 1.29 13.67
C PRO A 276 -6.31 -0.08 14.16
N GLY A 277 -5.44 -0.08 15.19
CA GLY A 277 -4.96 -1.30 15.83
C GLY A 277 -4.24 -2.24 14.86
N THR A 278 -3.55 -1.71 13.86
CA THR A 278 -2.84 -2.49 12.84
C THR A 278 -1.33 -2.37 13.02
N ARG A 279 -0.64 -3.50 12.96
CA ARG A 279 0.81 -3.62 12.82
C ARG A 279 1.15 -3.71 11.35
N LEU A 280 2.36 -3.32 11.02
CA LEU A 280 2.85 -3.36 9.63
C LEU A 280 4.12 -4.20 9.59
N SER A 281 4.12 -5.17 8.69
CA SER A 281 5.30 -5.92 8.29
C SER A 281 5.77 -5.35 6.94
N THR A 282 7.07 -5.28 6.76
CA THR A 282 7.72 -4.78 5.56
C THR A 282 8.72 -5.81 5.04
N LEU A 283 9.34 -5.53 3.91
CA LEU A 283 10.40 -6.39 3.37
C LEU A 283 11.52 -6.64 4.39
N GLU A 284 11.76 -5.68 5.30
CA GLU A 284 12.77 -5.83 6.36
C GLU A 284 12.42 -6.91 7.39
N ASP A 285 11.14 -7.22 7.56
CA ASP A 285 10.63 -8.21 8.51
C ASP A 285 10.50 -9.61 7.90
N THR A 286 10.68 -9.71 6.57
CA THR A 286 10.58 -10.97 5.84
C THR A 286 11.84 -11.82 5.93
N GLN A 287 11.70 -13.10 5.57
CA GLN A 287 12.83 -14.02 5.43
C GLN A 287 13.71 -13.73 4.20
N TYR A 288 13.33 -12.76 3.38
CA TYR A 288 13.98 -12.39 2.10
C TYR A 288 14.91 -11.18 2.23
N LYS A 289 15.43 -10.91 3.43
CA LYS A 289 16.53 -9.95 3.57
C LYS A 289 17.70 -10.38 2.69
N SER A 290 18.00 -9.56 1.69
CA SER A 290 19.17 -9.70 0.80
C SER A 290 20.44 -9.32 1.53
#